data_9965943ff57ea72e8112612772fc154a
#
_entry.id   9965943ff57ea72e8112612772fc154a
#
_cell.length_a   1.000
_cell.length_b   1.000
_cell.length_c   1.000
_cell.angle_alpha   90.00
_cell.angle_beta   90.00
_cell.angle_gamma   90.00
#
_symmetry.space_group_name_H-M   'P 1'
#
loop_
_entity.id
_entity.type
_entity.pdbx_description
1 polymer ?
#
loop_
_entity_poly.entity_id
_entity_poly.type
_entity_poly.pdbx_seq_one_letter_code
_entity_poly.pdbx_strand_id
1 'polypeptide(L)'
;NLSFKKILLSPRNRDIAKKLKKNFKKVSIAKNNQEILNSCNWIFLAVTPTVGRKIIKDLQFKSSHTVISFISTMTLPQLRKTIKVRAEIIRAIPLPPISIRKGPVPIFPPNKKVKNFFNKLGTTVEINNEKLSKNFWSTSGMMAPFYELLSTMSNWLVKRGVKRDKAQKYITSLFVALSEDAVVNSKKDLKYLVKESQTPKGLNEQGV
;
A
#
# COMPACT_ATOMS: atom_id res chain seq x y z
N ASN A 1 -12.86 -3.40 13.08
CA ASN A 1 -12.52 -2.05 13.54
C ASN A 1 -11.09 -2.01 14.06
N LEU A 2 -10.31 -0.97 13.64
CA LEU A 2 -9.00 -0.68 14.20
C LEU A 2 -9.18 -0.05 15.58
N SER A 3 -8.63 -0.68 16.62
CA SER A 3 -8.63 -0.13 17.98
C SER A 3 -7.34 0.67 18.22
N PHE A 4 -7.46 2.00 18.35
CA PHE A 4 -6.37 2.90 18.74
C PHE A 4 -6.94 4.05 19.56
N LYS A 5 -6.13 4.60 20.48
CA LYS A 5 -6.56 5.71 21.36
C LYS A 5 -6.58 7.02 20.58
N LYS A 6 -5.49 7.34 19.87
CA LYS A 6 -5.33 8.55 19.04
C LYS A 6 -4.34 8.32 17.89
N ILE A 7 -4.43 9.16 16.89
CA ILE A 7 -3.42 9.32 15.83
C ILE A 7 -2.83 10.72 15.98
N LEU A 8 -1.50 10.80 16.10
CA LEU A 8 -0.77 12.06 16.22
C LEU A 8 -0.02 12.33 14.91
N LEU A 9 -0.31 13.44 14.26
CA LEU A 9 0.24 13.80 12.96
C LEU A 9 1.41 14.78 13.10
N SER A 10 2.39 14.63 12.21
CA SER A 10 3.46 15.61 12.03
C SER A 10 2.88 16.97 11.59
N PRO A 11 3.39 18.10 12.12
CA PRO A 11 2.94 19.45 11.75
C PRO A 11 3.47 19.91 10.38
N ARG A 12 4.27 19.09 9.69
CA ARG A 12 4.99 19.47 8.47
C ARG A 12 4.06 19.93 7.34
N ASN A 13 3.00 19.16 7.06
CA ASN A 13 1.98 19.55 6.08
C ASN A 13 0.73 20.03 6.83
N ARG A 14 0.71 21.33 7.11
CA ARG A 14 -0.33 21.96 7.95
C ARG A 14 -1.73 21.78 7.36
N ASP A 15 -1.89 21.90 6.06
CA ASP A 15 -3.22 21.86 5.42
C ASP A 15 -3.81 20.45 5.45
N ILE A 16 -3.02 19.44 5.08
CA ILE A 16 -3.45 18.03 5.18
C ILE A 16 -3.71 17.67 6.64
N ALA A 17 -2.83 18.06 7.57
CA ALA A 17 -3.00 17.75 8.98
C ALA A 17 -4.27 18.40 9.56
N LYS A 18 -4.57 19.66 9.22
CA LYS A 18 -5.80 20.36 9.61
C LYS A 18 -7.05 19.67 9.05
N LYS A 19 -7.03 19.31 7.76
CA LYS A 19 -8.13 18.57 7.10
C LYS A 19 -8.40 17.25 7.80
N LEU A 20 -7.36 16.46 8.09
CA LEU A 20 -7.51 15.19 8.80
C LEU A 20 -8.02 15.38 10.22
N LYS A 21 -7.49 16.35 10.97
CA LYS A 21 -7.99 16.68 12.32
C LYS A 21 -9.46 17.09 12.32
N LYS A 22 -9.91 17.86 11.31
CA LYS A 22 -11.31 18.27 11.17
C LYS A 22 -12.23 17.07 10.91
N ASN A 23 -11.77 16.12 10.11
CA ASN A 23 -12.61 14.98 9.67
C ASN A 23 -12.60 13.79 10.64
N PHE A 24 -11.61 13.69 11.53
CA PHE A 24 -11.45 12.52 12.40
C PHE A 24 -11.19 12.92 13.85
N LYS A 25 -12.15 12.65 14.74
CA LYS A 25 -12.10 13.01 16.17
C LYS A 25 -10.87 12.51 16.93
N LYS A 26 -10.31 11.35 16.51
CA LYS A 26 -9.13 10.74 17.15
C LYS A 26 -7.80 11.26 16.59
N VAL A 27 -7.82 12.22 15.66
CA VAL A 27 -6.63 12.79 15.04
C VAL A 27 -6.25 14.10 15.74
N SER A 28 -4.98 14.21 16.10
CA SER A 28 -4.37 15.43 16.68
C SER A 28 -3.10 15.78 15.91
N ILE A 29 -2.66 17.03 16.01
CA ILE A 29 -1.43 17.52 15.38
C ILE A 29 -0.41 17.76 16.49
N ALA A 30 0.79 17.19 16.36
CA ALA A 30 1.90 17.39 17.27
C ALA A 30 2.52 18.79 17.09
N LYS A 31 3.18 19.30 18.13
CA LYS A 31 4.00 20.52 18.06
C LYS A 31 5.22 20.31 17.15
N ASN A 32 5.83 19.14 17.25
CA ASN A 32 6.97 18.70 16.44
C ASN A 32 7.02 17.18 16.31
N ASN A 33 7.95 16.64 15.53
CA ASN A 33 8.07 15.20 15.32
C ASN A 33 8.53 14.46 16.59
N GLN A 34 9.31 15.09 17.48
CA GLN A 34 9.77 14.44 18.70
C GLN A 34 8.62 14.20 19.69
N GLU A 35 7.61 15.06 19.72
CA GLU A 35 6.40 14.83 20.53
C GLU A 35 5.67 13.55 20.12
N ILE A 36 5.68 13.21 18.81
CA ILE A 36 5.09 11.95 18.32
C ILE A 36 5.82 10.77 18.97
N LEU A 37 7.16 10.78 18.93
CA LEU A 37 7.98 9.71 19.51
C LEU A 37 7.81 9.61 21.04
N ASN A 38 7.62 10.73 21.70
CA ASN A 38 7.42 10.75 23.15
C ASN A 38 6.04 10.21 23.57
N SER A 39 5.04 10.34 22.71
CA SER A 39 3.62 10.08 23.01
C SER A 39 3.03 8.82 22.38
N CYS A 40 3.73 8.20 21.43
CA CYS A 40 3.21 7.06 20.66
C CYS A 40 4.16 5.86 20.71
N ASN A 41 3.60 4.65 20.74
CA ASN A 41 4.38 3.41 20.66
C ASN A 41 4.61 2.95 19.21
N TRP A 42 3.65 3.22 18.32
CA TRP A 42 3.76 2.91 16.89
C TRP A 42 4.13 4.19 16.14
N ILE A 43 5.23 4.13 15.42
CA ILE A 43 5.79 5.27 14.67
C ILE A 43 5.79 4.94 13.19
N PHE A 44 4.97 5.66 12.42
CA PHE A 44 4.90 5.51 10.96
C PHE A 44 5.80 6.53 10.27
N LEU A 45 6.82 6.06 9.57
CA LEU A 45 7.72 6.89 8.77
C LEU A 45 7.15 7.04 7.35
N ALA A 46 6.17 7.92 7.20
CA ALA A 46 5.46 8.21 5.95
C ALA A 46 6.00 9.50 5.30
N VAL A 47 7.27 9.49 4.94
CA VAL A 47 7.99 10.62 4.34
C VAL A 47 8.76 10.18 3.09
N THR A 48 9.06 11.13 2.20
CA THR A 48 9.92 10.83 1.03
C THR A 48 11.33 10.44 1.48
N PRO A 49 12.06 9.63 0.70
CA PRO A 49 13.39 9.15 1.08
C PRO A 49 14.37 10.26 1.46
N THR A 50 14.41 11.34 0.70
CA THR A 50 15.30 12.50 0.95
C THR A 50 15.00 13.15 2.29
N VAL A 51 13.72 13.35 2.59
CA VAL A 51 13.30 13.94 3.86
C VAL A 51 13.53 12.98 5.02
N GLY A 52 13.22 11.69 4.86
CA GLY A 52 13.42 10.68 5.89
C GLY A 52 14.86 10.62 6.37
N ARG A 53 15.83 10.59 5.46
CA ARG A 53 17.26 10.57 5.81
C ARG A 53 17.69 11.78 6.65
N LYS A 54 17.10 12.96 6.40
CA LYS A 54 17.43 14.19 7.14
C LYS A 54 16.82 14.18 8.54
N ILE A 55 15.54 13.87 8.65
CA ILE A 55 14.81 14.06 9.92
C ILE A 55 14.98 12.90 10.91
N ILE A 56 15.11 11.65 10.44
CA ILE A 56 15.15 10.47 11.32
C ILE A 56 16.40 10.50 12.23
N LYS A 57 17.54 10.97 11.73
CA LYS A 57 18.80 11.01 12.46
C LYS A 57 18.76 11.92 13.70
N ASP A 58 17.91 12.95 13.68
CA ASP A 58 17.79 13.96 14.72
C ASP A 58 16.70 13.61 15.75
N LEU A 59 15.95 12.52 15.53
CA LEU A 59 14.87 12.06 16.38
C LEU A 59 15.35 11.03 17.41
N GLN A 60 14.90 11.17 18.63
CA GLN A 60 15.20 10.25 19.73
C GLN A 60 14.15 9.14 19.80
N PHE A 61 14.46 8.00 19.20
CA PHE A 61 13.63 6.80 19.29
C PHE A 61 13.83 6.08 20.63
N LYS A 62 12.85 5.24 21.01
CA LYS A 62 12.90 4.37 22.18
C LYS A 62 12.94 2.91 21.73
N SER A 63 13.56 2.04 22.53
CA SER A 63 13.56 0.58 22.27
C SER A 63 12.15 -0.03 22.31
N SER A 64 11.21 0.60 22.98
CA SER A 64 9.81 0.20 23.05
C SER A 64 8.98 0.57 21.81
N HIS A 65 9.54 1.32 20.86
CA HIS A 65 8.81 1.68 19.64
C HIS A 65 8.73 0.51 18.67
N THR A 66 7.55 0.38 18.04
CA THR A 66 7.38 -0.34 16.78
C THR A 66 7.40 0.68 15.66
N VAL A 67 8.48 0.71 14.88
CA VAL A 67 8.68 1.65 13.78
C VAL A 67 8.28 0.99 12.47
N ILE A 68 7.31 1.57 11.78
CA ILE A 68 6.80 1.09 10.49
C ILE A 68 7.24 2.08 9.40
N SER A 69 8.16 1.65 8.55
CA SER A 69 8.73 2.50 7.49
C SER A 69 8.04 2.26 6.15
N PHE A 70 7.50 3.34 5.56
CA PHE A 70 6.99 3.38 4.19
C PHE A 70 8.05 3.87 3.18
N ILE A 71 9.29 4.07 3.64
CA ILE A 71 10.38 4.57 2.80
C ILE A 71 10.95 3.41 1.98
N SER A 72 10.53 3.27 0.73
CA SER A 72 10.88 2.13 -0.14
C SER A 72 12.39 2.00 -0.38
N THR A 73 13.13 3.12 -0.45
CA THR A 73 14.57 3.15 -0.77
C THR A 73 15.50 3.01 0.44
N MET A 74 14.97 2.96 1.68
CA MET A 74 15.77 2.69 2.88
C MET A 74 15.65 1.24 3.29
N THR A 75 16.76 0.50 3.27
CA THR A 75 16.82 -0.88 3.73
C THR A 75 16.74 -0.98 5.25
N LEU A 76 16.41 -2.17 5.77
CA LEU A 76 16.36 -2.41 7.22
C LEU A 76 17.70 -2.11 7.92
N PRO A 77 18.88 -2.52 7.39
CA PRO A 77 20.17 -2.12 7.96
C PRO A 77 20.37 -0.59 8.01
N GLN A 78 19.96 0.12 6.95
CA GLN A 78 20.04 1.59 6.92
C GLN A 78 19.15 2.24 7.96
N LEU A 79 17.92 1.73 8.13
CA LEU A 79 16.99 2.21 9.16
C LEU A 79 17.55 1.96 10.57
N ARG A 80 18.08 0.76 10.84
CA ARG A 80 18.71 0.41 12.13
C ARG A 80 19.91 1.32 12.44
N LYS A 81 20.78 1.57 11.45
CA LYS A 81 21.92 2.48 11.60
C LYS A 81 21.49 3.91 11.91
N THR A 82 20.37 4.37 11.33
CA THR A 82 19.88 5.74 11.51
C THR A 82 19.12 5.91 12.82
N ILE A 83 18.31 4.92 13.23
CA ILE A 83 17.48 4.96 14.45
C ILE A 83 18.32 4.77 15.73
N LYS A 84 19.46 4.07 15.65
CA LYS A 84 20.48 3.93 16.71
C LYS A 84 20.03 3.23 18.01
N VAL A 85 18.78 2.85 18.16
CA VAL A 85 18.26 2.08 19.30
C VAL A 85 17.69 0.75 18.84
N ARG A 86 17.60 -0.23 19.74
CA ARG A 86 17.05 -1.56 19.44
C ARG A 86 15.51 -1.52 19.43
N ALA A 87 14.94 -0.69 18.54
CA ALA A 87 13.52 -0.67 18.28
C ALA A 87 13.10 -1.81 17.34
N GLU A 88 11.84 -2.22 17.41
CA GLU A 88 11.24 -3.11 16.40
C GLU A 88 11.00 -2.31 15.12
N ILE A 89 11.63 -2.68 14.01
CA ILE A 89 11.53 -1.95 12.73
C ILE A 89 10.98 -2.88 11.67
N ILE A 90 9.85 -2.48 11.07
CA ILE A 90 9.19 -3.16 9.96
C ILE A 90 9.10 -2.21 8.77
N ARG A 91 9.49 -2.70 7.61
CA ARG A 91 9.24 -2.00 6.34
C ARG A 91 7.90 -2.47 5.81
N ALA A 92 7.05 -1.53 5.43
CA ALA A 92 5.75 -1.80 4.84
C ALA A 92 5.52 -0.81 3.69
N ILE A 93 5.15 -1.30 2.50
CA ILE A 93 4.98 -0.44 1.33
C ILE A 93 3.56 -0.61 0.78
N PRO A 94 2.58 0.03 1.43
CA PRO A 94 1.21 0.02 0.93
C PRO A 94 1.11 0.83 -0.37
N LEU A 95 0.24 0.38 -1.27
CA LEU A 95 -0.12 1.15 -2.46
C LEU A 95 -1.27 2.14 -2.15
N PRO A 96 -1.45 3.21 -2.95
CA PRO A 96 -2.52 4.19 -2.76
C PRO A 96 -3.93 3.62 -2.55
N PRO A 97 -4.35 2.50 -3.17
CA PRO A 97 -5.65 1.89 -2.93
C PRO A 97 -5.90 1.43 -1.48
N ILE A 98 -4.90 1.44 -0.61
CA ILE A 98 -5.09 1.19 0.83
C ILE A 98 -6.08 2.18 1.46
N SER A 99 -6.24 3.36 0.88
CA SER A 99 -7.23 4.37 1.32
C SER A 99 -8.67 3.88 1.22
N ILE A 100 -8.94 2.95 0.32
CA ILE A 100 -10.23 2.25 0.17
C ILE A 100 -10.17 0.81 0.70
N ARG A 101 -9.18 0.50 1.52
CA ARG A 101 -8.95 -0.81 2.15
C ARG A 101 -8.74 -1.95 1.15
N LYS A 102 -8.03 -1.68 0.06
CA LYS A 102 -7.69 -2.65 -0.99
C LYS A 102 -6.21 -2.61 -1.31
N GLY A 103 -5.74 -3.70 -1.88
CA GLY A 103 -4.39 -3.83 -2.40
C GLY A 103 -3.40 -4.51 -1.46
N PRO A 104 -2.25 -4.94 -2.01
CA PRO A 104 -1.22 -5.64 -1.25
C PRO A 104 -0.42 -4.69 -0.36
N VAL A 105 -0.04 -5.19 0.81
CA VAL A 105 0.90 -4.54 1.72
C VAL A 105 2.04 -5.51 2.03
N PRO A 106 3.11 -5.49 1.23
CA PRO A 106 4.29 -6.28 1.55
C PRO A 106 4.96 -5.74 2.82
N ILE A 107 5.27 -6.63 3.77
CA ILE A 107 5.98 -6.29 5.00
C ILE A 107 7.26 -7.11 5.16
N PHE A 108 8.32 -6.47 5.66
CA PHE A 108 9.61 -7.10 5.99
C PHE A 108 10.24 -6.46 7.24
N PRO A 109 10.76 -7.22 8.20
CA PRO A 109 10.56 -8.67 8.37
C PRO A 109 9.11 -9.02 8.75
N PRO A 110 8.72 -10.32 8.71
CA PRO A 110 7.42 -10.77 9.18
C PRO A 110 7.14 -10.31 10.62
N ASN A 111 5.90 -9.84 10.86
CA ASN A 111 5.49 -9.39 12.17
C ASN A 111 3.98 -9.57 12.36
N LYS A 112 3.58 -10.43 13.28
CA LYS A 112 2.17 -10.78 13.52
C LYS A 112 1.27 -9.59 13.87
N LYS A 113 1.76 -8.65 14.69
CA LYS A 113 0.98 -7.47 15.11
C LYS A 113 0.76 -6.52 13.93
N VAL A 114 1.83 -6.25 13.14
CA VAL A 114 1.80 -5.39 11.96
C VAL A 114 0.97 -6.03 10.84
N LYS A 115 1.10 -7.35 10.62
CA LYS A 115 0.24 -8.12 9.71
C LYS A 115 -1.24 -7.97 10.07
N ASN A 116 -1.61 -8.20 11.33
CA ASN A 116 -2.99 -8.06 11.78
C ASN A 116 -3.54 -6.64 11.63
N PHE A 117 -2.68 -5.63 11.76
CA PHE A 117 -3.05 -4.25 11.50
C PHE A 117 -3.33 -4.01 10.02
N PHE A 118 -2.40 -4.38 9.12
CA PHE A 118 -2.57 -4.13 7.69
C PHE A 118 -3.63 -5.01 7.04
N ASN A 119 -3.92 -6.22 7.56
CA ASN A 119 -5.02 -7.05 7.08
C ASN A 119 -6.41 -6.40 7.26
N LYS A 120 -6.51 -5.35 8.07
CA LYS A 120 -7.74 -4.52 8.17
C LYS A 120 -7.80 -3.41 7.12
N LEU A 121 -6.71 -3.19 6.41
CA LEU A 121 -6.54 -2.10 5.43
C LEU A 121 -6.24 -2.61 4.02
N GLY A 122 -5.91 -3.89 3.86
CA GLY A 122 -5.55 -4.52 2.60
C GLY A 122 -5.12 -5.96 2.81
N THR A 123 -4.37 -6.53 1.88
CA THR A 123 -3.84 -7.90 1.96
C THR A 123 -2.36 -7.87 2.32
N THR A 124 -1.99 -8.30 3.52
CA THR A 124 -0.60 -8.31 3.94
C THR A 124 0.15 -9.49 3.32
N VAL A 125 1.31 -9.21 2.73
CA VAL A 125 2.25 -10.22 2.19
C VAL A 125 3.53 -10.17 3.01
N GLU A 126 3.81 -11.23 3.77
CA GLU A 126 5.02 -11.34 4.59
C GLU A 126 6.21 -11.77 3.73
N ILE A 127 7.31 -11.03 3.80
CA ILE A 127 8.53 -11.29 3.05
C ILE A 127 9.63 -11.73 4.04
N ASN A 128 10.22 -12.89 3.80
CA ASN A 128 11.27 -13.45 4.68
C ASN A 128 12.68 -12.99 4.32
N ASN A 129 12.87 -12.44 3.12
CA ASN A 129 14.17 -11.98 2.63
C ASN A 129 14.05 -10.58 2.04
N GLU A 130 14.81 -9.61 2.59
CA GLU A 130 14.75 -8.22 2.13
C GLU A 130 15.15 -8.04 0.65
N LYS A 131 16.06 -8.86 0.13
CA LYS A 131 16.44 -8.80 -1.29
C LYS A 131 15.25 -9.01 -2.22
N LEU A 132 14.29 -9.87 -1.82
CA LEU A 132 13.06 -10.13 -2.58
C LEU A 132 12.09 -8.95 -2.54
N SER A 133 12.18 -8.09 -1.54
CA SER A 133 11.27 -6.92 -1.41
C SER A 133 11.26 -6.04 -2.65
N LYS A 134 12.42 -5.88 -3.30
CA LYS A 134 12.53 -5.08 -4.53
C LYS A 134 11.66 -5.63 -5.66
N ASN A 135 11.55 -6.95 -5.78
CA ASN A 135 10.76 -7.60 -6.82
C ASN A 135 9.27 -7.27 -6.63
N PHE A 136 8.76 -7.34 -5.40
CA PHE A 136 7.38 -6.95 -5.09
C PHE A 136 7.11 -5.48 -5.41
N TRP A 137 8.05 -4.59 -5.10
CA TRP A 137 7.86 -3.16 -5.39
C TRP A 137 7.99 -2.84 -6.87
N SER A 138 8.81 -3.58 -7.61
CA SER A 138 8.91 -3.42 -9.07
C SER A 138 7.59 -3.73 -9.76
N THR A 139 6.85 -4.75 -9.30
CA THR A 139 5.53 -5.08 -9.88
C THR A 139 4.50 -3.98 -9.64
N SER A 140 4.66 -3.13 -8.61
CA SER A 140 3.77 -2.00 -8.38
C SER A 140 3.89 -0.90 -9.45
N GLY A 141 4.93 -0.92 -10.27
CA GLY A 141 5.06 -0.09 -11.47
C GLY A 141 3.96 -0.33 -12.51
N MET A 142 3.21 -1.44 -12.39
CA MET A 142 2.06 -1.74 -13.24
C MET A 142 0.82 -0.86 -12.99
N MET A 143 0.82 0.03 -11.98
CA MET A 143 -0.37 0.85 -11.70
C MET A 143 -0.76 1.75 -12.87
N ALA A 144 0.18 2.53 -13.41
CA ALA A 144 -0.11 3.41 -14.54
C ALA A 144 -0.43 2.63 -15.83
N PRO A 145 0.34 1.61 -16.25
CA PRO A 145 -0.03 0.73 -17.36
C PRO A 145 -1.41 0.11 -17.22
N PHE A 146 -1.79 -0.31 -16.02
CA PHE A 146 -3.12 -0.86 -15.76
C PHE A 146 -4.24 0.16 -15.99
N TYR A 147 -4.08 1.38 -15.47
CA TYR A 147 -5.07 2.44 -15.71
C TYR A 147 -5.12 2.85 -17.19
N GLU A 148 -4.00 2.84 -17.90
CA GLU A 148 -3.98 3.10 -19.34
C GLU A 148 -4.70 2.00 -20.12
N LEU A 149 -4.56 0.73 -19.73
CA LEU A 149 -5.33 -0.37 -20.31
C LEU A 149 -6.83 -0.13 -20.15
N LEU A 150 -7.30 0.20 -18.94
CA LEU A 150 -8.72 0.50 -18.68
C LEU A 150 -9.20 1.71 -19.51
N SER A 151 -8.36 2.73 -19.63
CA SER A 151 -8.64 3.94 -20.43
C SER A 151 -8.78 3.59 -21.92
N THR A 152 -7.84 2.84 -22.45
CA THR A 152 -7.82 2.43 -23.86
C THR A 152 -9.05 1.59 -24.23
N MET A 153 -9.40 0.59 -23.40
CA MET A 153 -10.60 -0.24 -23.63
C MET A 153 -11.89 0.58 -23.51
N SER A 154 -11.97 1.47 -22.55
CA SER A 154 -13.13 2.38 -22.39
C SER A 154 -13.28 3.31 -23.58
N ASN A 155 -12.20 3.88 -24.08
CA ASN A 155 -12.19 4.76 -25.26
C ASN A 155 -12.57 4.00 -26.53
N TRP A 156 -12.17 2.73 -26.65
CA TRP A 156 -12.59 1.89 -27.77
C TRP A 156 -14.12 1.71 -27.82
N LEU A 157 -14.76 1.47 -26.67
CA LEU A 157 -16.23 1.40 -26.58
C LEU A 157 -16.88 2.76 -26.93
N VAL A 158 -16.32 3.86 -26.45
CA VAL A 158 -16.83 5.21 -26.73
C VAL A 158 -16.78 5.52 -28.24
N LYS A 159 -15.69 5.17 -28.93
CA LYS A 159 -15.55 5.32 -30.39
C LYS A 159 -16.59 4.51 -31.17
N ARG A 160 -17.25 3.52 -30.54
CA ARG A 160 -18.32 2.69 -31.10
C ARG A 160 -19.72 3.10 -30.63
N GLY A 161 -19.87 4.32 -30.09
CA GLY A 161 -21.15 4.91 -29.72
C GLY A 161 -21.62 4.61 -28.29
N VAL A 162 -20.82 3.93 -27.47
CA VAL A 162 -21.17 3.72 -26.04
C VAL A 162 -20.92 5.02 -25.26
N LYS A 163 -21.86 5.46 -24.43
CA LYS A 163 -21.66 6.60 -23.54
C LYS A 163 -20.49 6.35 -22.58
N ARG A 164 -19.68 7.38 -22.32
CA ARG A 164 -18.42 7.27 -21.56
C ARG A 164 -18.62 6.68 -20.14
N ASP A 165 -19.63 7.13 -19.43
CA ASP A 165 -19.97 6.63 -18.09
C ASP A 165 -20.26 5.12 -18.09
N LYS A 166 -21.01 4.64 -19.08
CA LYS A 166 -21.33 3.22 -19.26
C LYS A 166 -20.09 2.41 -19.65
N ALA A 167 -19.26 2.93 -20.57
CA ALA A 167 -18.02 2.29 -20.99
C ALA A 167 -17.07 2.11 -19.79
N GLN A 168 -16.81 3.18 -19.03
CA GLN A 168 -15.93 3.10 -17.86
C GLN A 168 -16.50 2.17 -16.78
N LYS A 169 -17.82 2.25 -16.50
CA LYS A 169 -18.46 1.37 -15.53
C LYS A 169 -18.32 -0.10 -15.92
N TYR A 170 -18.54 -0.43 -17.20
CA TYR A 170 -18.43 -1.81 -17.70
C TYR A 170 -16.98 -2.31 -17.56
N ILE A 171 -16.00 -1.57 -18.10
CA ILE A 171 -14.60 -1.99 -18.08
C ILE A 171 -14.06 -2.12 -16.66
N THR A 172 -14.33 -1.16 -15.78
CA THR A 172 -13.86 -1.25 -14.38
C THR A 172 -14.51 -2.43 -13.65
N SER A 173 -15.80 -2.69 -13.88
CA SER A 173 -16.50 -3.83 -13.27
C SER A 173 -15.96 -5.17 -13.77
N LEU A 174 -15.64 -5.27 -15.08
CA LEU A 174 -15.03 -6.46 -15.67
C LEU A 174 -13.71 -6.80 -14.97
N PHE A 175 -12.80 -5.82 -14.85
CA PHE A 175 -11.49 -6.07 -14.21
C PHE A 175 -11.58 -6.34 -12.70
N VAL A 176 -12.56 -5.77 -12.02
CA VAL A 176 -12.84 -6.13 -10.62
C VAL A 176 -13.25 -7.60 -10.53
N ALA A 177 -14.20 -8.05 -11.36
CA ALA A 177 -14.67 -9.43 -11.37
C ALA A 177 -13.55 -10.43 -11.66
N LEU A 178 -12.74 -10.18 -12.71
CA LEU A 178 -11.60 -11.03 -13.07
C LEU A 178 -10.54 -11.08 -11.95
N SER A 179 -10.29 -9.95 -11.30
CA SER A 179 -9.34 -9.89 -10.19
C SER A 179 -9.85 -10.62 -8.95
N GLU A 180 -11.13 -10.53 -8.64
CA GLU A 180 -11.76 -11.24 -7.51
C GLU A 180 -11.77 -12.74 -7.76
N ASP A 181 -12.09 -13.20 -8.97
CA ASP A 181 -12.00 -14.60 -9.36
C ASP A 181 -10.56 -15.14 -9.23
N ALA A 182 -9.58 -14.36 -9.68
CA ALA A 182 -8.16 -14.70 -9.50
C ALA A 182 -7.77 -14.80 -8.01
N VAL A 183 -8.31 -13.96 -7.14
CA VAL A 183 -8.07 -14.02 -5.69
C VAL A 183 -8.66 -15.30 -5.08
N VAL A 184 -9.89 -15.67 -5.45
CA VAL A 184 -10.54 -16.92 -5.02
C VAL A 184 -9.70 -18.14 -5.41
N ASN A 185 -9.12 -18.12 -6.61
CA ASN A 185 -8.30 -19.20 -7.16
C ASN A 185 -6.80 -19.06 -6.88
N SER A 186 -6.38 -18.13 -6.02
CA SER A 186 -4.96 -17.78 -5.79
C SER A 186 -4.07 -18.90 -5.25
N LYS A 187 -4.63 -20.03 -4.83
CA LYS A 187 -3.90 -21.24 -4.45
C LYS A 187 -3.50 -22.13 -5.64
N LYS A 188 -4.10 -21.89 -6.81
CA LYS A 188 -3.78 -22.58 -8.06
C LYS A 188 -2.81 -21.74 -8.89
N ASP A 189 -2.13 -22.33 -9.86
CA ASP A 189 -1.42 -21.54 -10.87
C ASP A 189 -2.45 -20.72 -11.66
N LEU A 190 -2.15 -19.43 -11.88
CA LEU A 190 -3.06 -18.54 -12.63
C LEU A 190 -3.27 -18.99 -14.10
N LYS A 191 -2.36 -19.78 -14.65
CA LYS A 191 -2.55 -20.45 -15.97
C LYS A 191 -3.78 -21.36 -15.99
N TYR A 192 -4.23 -21.85 -14.84
CA TYR A 192 -5.49 -22.57 -14.74
C TYR A 192 -6.67 -21.71 -15.20
N LEU A 193 -6.76 -20.45 -14.73
CA LEU A 193 -7.82 -19.53 -15.15
C LEU A 193 -7.73 -19.15 -16.62
N VAL A 194 -6.52 -18.99 -17.15
CA VAL A 194 -6.30 -18.77 -18.58
C VAL A 194 -6.92 -19.90 -19.40
N LYS A 195 -6.66 -21.16 -19.01
CA LYS A 195 -7.20 -22.34 -19.70
C LYS A 195 -8.72 -22.46 -19.56
N GLU A 196 -9.25 -22.31 -18.35
CA GLU A 196 -10.68 -22.45 -18.07
C GLU A 196 -11.54 -21.35 -18.74
N SER A 197 -10.96 -20.17 -18.97
CA SER A 197 -11.67 -19.06 -19.60
C SER A 197 -11.72 -19.17 -21.14
N GLN A 198 -10.98 -20.10 -21.74
CA GLN A 198 -10.92 -20.27 -23.19
C GLN A 198 -11.98 -21.27 -23.67
N THR A 199 -12.66 -20.90 -24.73
CA THR A 199 -13.48 -21.81 -25.55
C THR A 199 -12.83 -21.96 -26.90
N PRO A 200 -12.81 -23.19 -27.49
CA PRO A 200 -12.19 -23.41 -28.79
C PRO A 200 -12.71 -22.42 -29.84
N LYS A 201 -11.80 -21.74 -30.52
CA LYS A 201 -12.08 -20.67 -31.51
C LYS A 201 -12.81 -19.45 -30.93
N GLY A 202 -12.93 -19.34 -29.62
CA GLY A 202 -13.54 -18.21 -28.94
C GLY A 202 -12.63 -16.97 -28.87
N LEU A 203 -13.22 -15.83 -28.50
CA LEU A 203 -12.48 -14.56 -28.39
C LEU A 203 -11.35 -14.63 -27.36
N ASN A 204 -11.53 -15.37 -26.25
CA ASN A 204 -10.51 -15.48 -25.21
C ASN A 204 -9.31 -16.30 -25.68
N GLU A 205 -9.51 -17.36 -26.46
CA GLU A 205 -8.42 -18.14 -27.06
C GLU A 205 -7.62 -17.30 -28.06
N GLN A 206 -8.31 -16.47 -28.87
CA GLN A 206 -7.65 -15.58 -29.83
C GLN A 206 -6.88 -14.45 -29.22
N GLY A 207 -7.19 -14.10 -27.97
CA GLY A 207 -6.55 -13.00 -27.20
C GLY A 207 -5.28 -13.41 -26.46
N VAL A 208 -4.97 -14.72 -26.36
CA VAL A 208 -3.80 -15.28 -25.66
C VAL A 208 -2.69 -15.61 -26.63
#